data_c90b9b8631dd2c60aa0fdbb6a21f32a4
#
_entry.id   c90b9b8631dd2c60aa0fdbb6a21f32a4
#
_cell.length_a   1.000
_cell.length_b   1.000
_cell.length_c   1.000
_cell.angle_alpha   90.00
_cell.angle_beta   90.00
_cell.angle_gamma   90.00
#
_symmetry.space_group_name_H-M   'P 1'
#
loop_
_entity.id
_entity.type
_entity.pdbx_description
1 polymer ?
#
loop_
_entity_poly.entity_id
_entity_poly.type
_entity_poly.pdbx_seq_one_letter_code
_entity_poly.pdbx_strand_id
1 'polypeptide(L)'
;MKHAYLGVSIGDSQNGNGVVLNEVRLGTPAEKAGLQQGDVVLSVDGRKVTDASSLGQAIDAHQPGDTITVTYTRDGSTHTTRVTLATRPS
;
A
#
# COMPACT_ATOMS: atom_id res chain seq x y z
N MET A 1 -12.81 -15.63 -7.28
CA MET A 1 -12.07 -15.51 -6.02
C MET A 1 -11.87 -14.04 -5.71
N LYS A 2 -12.13 -13.63 -4.47
CA LYS A 2 -12.00 -12.23 -4.07
C LYS A 2 -10.60 -11.98 -3.53
N HIS A 3 -10.01 -10.87 -3.94
CA HIS A 3 -8.69 -10.44 -3.49
C HIS A 3 -8.80 -9.11 -2.76
N ALA A 4 -7.97 -8.92 -1.75
CA ALA A 4 -7.86 -7.64 -1.10
C ALA A 4 -7.30 -6.60 -2.07
N TYR A 5 -7.65 -5.32 -1.86
CA TYR A 5 -7.38 -4.28 -2.84
C TYR A 5 -7.03 -2.97 -2.13
N LEU A 6 -5.92 -2.40 -2.52
CA LEU A 6 -5.45 -1.13 -1.97
C LEU A 6 -5.80 0.07 -2.87
N GLY A 7 -5.83 -0.13 -4.17
CA GLY A 7 -6.24 0.91 -5.11
C GLY A 7 -5.12 1.83 -5.55
N VAL A 8 -3.93 1.30 -5.74
CA VAL A 8 -2.77 2.09 -6.15
C VAL A 8 -2.10 1.46 -7.36
N SER A 9 -1.43 2.31 -8.14
CA SER A 9 -0.42 1.88 -9.10
C SER A 9 0.94 2.06 -8.44
N ILE A 10 1.79 1.06 -8.49
CA ILE A 10 3.04 1.04 -7.75
C ILE A 10 4.22 0.80 -8.67
N GLY A 11 5.39 1.27 -8.22
CA GLY A 11 6.66 1.00 -8.87
C GLY A 11 7.71 0.76 -7.80
N ASP A 12 8.78 0.07 -8.18
CA ASP A 12 9.87 -0.19 -7.26
C ASP A 12 10.63 1.09 -6.99
N SER A 13 11.07 1.30 -5.75
CA SER A 13 11.95 2.42 -5.47
C SER A 13 13.33 2.11 -6.05
N GLN A 14 14.06 3.17 -6.41
CA GLN A 14 15.38 3.02 -7.00
C GLN A 14 16.38 2.39 -6.04
N ASN A 15 16.13 2.53 -4.74
CA ASN A 15 17.03 2.05 -3.70
C ASN A 15 16.66 0.65 -3.20
N GLY A 16 15.58 0.05 -3.69
CA GLY A 16 15.10 -1.23 -3.18
C GLY A 16 14.55 -1.15 -1.76
N ASN A 17 14.29 0.04 -1.25
CA ASN A 17 13.86 0.27 0.13
C ASN A 17 12.41 0.77 0.16
N GLY A 18 11.50 -0.05 -0.36
CA GLY A 18 10.11 0.29 -0.33
C GLY A 18 9.50 0.34 -1.73
N VAL A 19 8.23 0.72 -1.77
CA VAL A 19 7.45 0.74 -3.00
C VAL A 19 6.87 2.13 -3.19
N VAL A 20 7.17 2.74 -4.34
CA VAL A 20 6.68 4.08 -4.66
C VAL A 20 5.24 3.97 -5.18
N LEU A 21 4.37 4.81 -4.64
CA LEU A 21 2.99 4.90 -5.13
C LEU A 21 2.97 5.85 -6.33
N ASN A 22 2.84 5.29 -7.53
CA ASN A 22 2.80 6.09 -8.76
C ASN A 22 1.46 6.78 -8.94
N GLU A 23 0.40 6.15 -8.45
CA GLU A 23 -0.95 6.70 -8.56
C GLU A 23 -1.81 6.15 -7.42
N VAL A 24 -2.61 7.01 -6.81
CA VAL A 24 -3.62 6.60 -5.82
C VAL A 24 -4.97 6.95 -6.41
N ARG A 25 -5.81 5.94 -6.65
CA ARG A 25 -7.10 6.14 -7.30
C ARG A 25 -8.11 6.71 -6.32
N LEU A 26 -8.99 7.57 -6.81
CA LEU A 26 -10.05 8.15 -6.00
C LEU A 26 -11.05 7.08 -5.55
N GLY A 27 -11.56 7.24 -4.33
CA GLY A 27 -12.57 6.34 -3.79
C GLY A 27 -12.04 5.00 -3.32
N THR A 28 -10.72 4.79 -3.31
CA THR A 28 -10.10 3.53 -2.92
C THR A 28 -9.67 3.54 -1.46
N PRO A 29 -9.36 2.37 -0.87
CA PRO A 29 -8.86 2.31 0.49
C PRO A 29 -7.62 3.16 0.73
N ALA A 30 -6.69 3.20 -0.23
CA ALA A 30 -5.47 3.99 -0.09
C ALA A 30 -5.78 5.48 -0.01
N GLU A 31 -6.67 5.97 -0.86
CA GLU A 31 -7.06 7.37 -0.87
C GLU A 31 -7.76 7.75 0.45
N LYS A 32 -8.64 6.88 0.92
CA LYS A 32 -9.36 7.09 2.18
C LYS A 32 -8.44 7.12 3.38
N ALA A 33 -7.32 6.40 3.31
CA ALA A 33 -6.33 6.37 4.38
C ALA A 33 -5.39 7.57 4.35
N GLY A 34 -5.45 8.40 3.32
CA GLY A 34 -4.62 9.58 3.18
C GLY A 34 -3.32 9.35 2.42
N LEU A 35 -3.15 8.20 1.77
CA LEU A 35 -1.99 7.95 0.94
C LEU A 35 -2.06 8.82 -0.31
N GLN A 36 -0.90 9.26 -0.80
CA GLN A 36 -0.80 10.16 -1.94
C GLN A 36 0.25 9.66 -2.93
N GLN A 37 0.13 10.13 -4.15
CA GLN A 37 1.13 9.88 -5.18
C GLN A 37 2.49 10.35 -4.70
N GLY A 38 3.51 9.51 -4.89
CA GLY A 38 4.88 9.82 -4.48
C GLY A 38 5.24 9.28 -3.10
N ASP A 39 4.28 8.80 -2.32
CA ASP A 39 4.58 8.16 -1.04
C ASP A 39 5.34 6.86 -1.28
N VAL A 40 6.25 6.53 -0.38
CA VAL A 40 7.04 5.30 -0.45
C VAL A 40 6.61 4.40 0.70
N VAL A 41 6.00 3.26 0.38
CA VAL A 41 5.56 2.29 1.38
C VAL A 41 6.76 1.47 1.83
N LEU A 42 7.01 1.44 3.13
CA LEU A 42 8.14 0.73 3.72
C LEU A 42 7.75 -0.61 4.31
N SER A 43 6.58 -0.69 4.93
CA SER A 43 6.11 -1.93 5.55
C SER A 43 4.60 -1.97 5.63
N VAL A 44 4.08 -3.20 5.74
CA VAL A 44 2.66 -3.48 5.94
C VAL A 44 2.55 -4.44 7.12
N ASP A 45 1.86 -4.03 8.18
CA ASP A 45 1.70 -4.81 9.42
C ASP A 45 3.03 -5.30 9.98
N GLY A 46 4.08 -4.46 9.87
CA GLY A 46 5.41 -4.81 10.35
C GLY A 46 6.21 -5.67 9.38
N ARG A 47 5.62 -6.10 8.26
CA ARG A 47 6.33 -6.85 7.23
C ARG A 47 6.97 -5.87 6.26
N LYS A 48 8.28 -5.95 6.12
CA LYS A 48 9.01 -5.08 5.22
C LYS A 48 8.64 -5.35 3.76
N VAL A 49 8.35 -4.29 3.00
CA VAL A 49 8.13 -4.38 1.57
C VAL A 49 9.25 -3.65 0.86
N THR A 50 9.84 -4.32 -0.13
CA THR A 50 11.01 -3.80 -0.85
C THR A 50 10.73 -3.61 -2.34
N ASP A 51 9.67 -4.24 -2.86
CA ASP A 51 9.30 -4.15 -4.26
C ASP A 51 7.80 -4.37 -4.42
N ALA A 52 7.31 -4.23 -5.66
CA ALA A 52 5.89 -4.39 -5.96
C ALA A 52 5.38 -5.79 -5.62
N SER A 53 6.21 -6.81 -5.84
CA SER A 53 5.85 -8.19 -5.53
C SER A 53 5.64 -8.39 -4.03
N SER A 54 6.55 -7.85 -3.20
CA SER A 54 6.44 -7.93 -1.74
C SER A 54 5.15 -7.27 -1.25
N LEU A 55 4.84 -6.09 -1.80
CA LEU A 55 3.62 -5.38 -1.42
C LEU A 55 2.39 -6.18 -1.83
N GLY A 56 2.37 -6.71 -3.04
CA GLY A 56 1.26 -7.54 -3.51
C GLY A 56 1.04 -8.76 -2.63
N GLN A 57 2.11 -9.43 -2.23
CA GLN A 57 2.02 -10.59 -1.33
C GLN A 57 1.49 -10.19 0.05
N ALA A 58 1.94 -9.04 0.56
CA ALA A 58 1.47 -8.55 1.86
C ALA A 58 -0.03 -8.24 1.83
N ILE A 59 -0.51 -7.66 0.74
CA ILE A 59 -1.94 -7.38 0.56
C ILE A 59 -2.72 -8.69 0.38
N ASP A 60 -2.22 -9.63 -0.42
CA ASP A 60 -2.91 -10.89 -0.71
C ASP A 60 -2.97 -11.82 0.51
N ALA A 61 -2.13 -11.60 1.51
CA ALA A 61 -2.19 -12.36 2.77
C ALA A 61 -3.40 -11.97 3.61
N HIS A 62 -4.08 -10.88 3.26
CA HIS A 62 -5.26 -10.39 3.95
C HIS A 62 -6.50 -10.59 3.09
N GLN A 63 -7.65 -10.40 3.71
CA GLN A 63 -8.95 -10.52 3.03
C GLN A 63 -9.60 -9.15 2.91
N PRO A 64 -10.53 -8.98 1.95
CA PRO A 64 -11.32 -7.76 1.88
C PRO A 64 -12.00 -7.47 3.21
N GLY A 65 -11.91 -6.24 3.69
CA GLY A 65 -12.44 -5.83 4.98
C GLY A 65 -11.41 -5.85 6.10
N ASP A 66 -10.25 -6.50 5.89
CA ASP A 66 -9.17 -6.47 6.88
C ASP A 66 -8.56 -5.08 6.94
N THR A 67 -8.15 -4.68 8.15
CA THR A 67 -7.44 -3.43 8.35
C THR A 67 -5.95 -3.74 8.50
N ILE A 68 -5.12 -3.05 7.71
CA ILE A 68 -3.67 -3.19 7.77
C ILE A 68 -3.06 -1.87 8.23
N THR A 69 -1.86 -1.97 8.81
CA THR A 69 -1.08 -0.79 9.18
C THR A 69 0.02 -0.60 8.15
N VAL A 70 0.03 0.56 7.49
CA VAL A 70 0.99 0.87 6.44
C VAL A 70 1.95 1.93 6.96
N THR A 71 3.24 1.63 6.92
CA THR A 71 4.30 2.58 7.23
C THR A 71 4.88 3.08 5.91
N TYR A 72 4.93 4.40 5.76
CA TYR A 72 5.37 5.02 4.52
C TYR A 72 6.15 6.29 4.81
N THR A 73 6.91 6.76 3.82
CA THR A 73 7.60 8.05 3.91
C THR A 73 7.00 9.03 2.91
N ARG A 74 6.96 10.29 3.33
CA ARG A 74 6.53 11.42 2.51
C ARG A 74 7.46 12.59 2.83
N ASP A 75 8.09 13.14 1.80
CA ASP A 75 9.03 14.27 1.96
C ASP A 75 10.11 13.99 3.02
N GLY A 76 10.58 12.74 3.06
CA GLY A 76 11.63 12.34 3.98
C GLY A 76 11.17 12.03 5.40
N SER A 77 9.86 12.18 5.69
CA SER A 77 9.31 11.88 7.01
C SER A 77 8.56 10.57 7.00
N THR A 78 8.73 9.78 8.05
CA THR A 78 8.05 8.48 8.19
C THR A 78 6.69 8.68 8.86
N HIS A 79 5.67 8.09 8.26
CA HIS A 79 4.30 8.14 8.76
C HIS A 79 3.72 6.74 8.82
N THR A 80 2.67 6.58 9.61
CA THR A 80 1.93 5.33 9.70
C THR A 80 0.45 5.62 9.58
N THR A 81 -0.27 4.80 8.82
CA THR A 81 -1.71 4.93 8.67
C THR A 81 -2.35 3.56 8.62
N ARG A 82 -3.64 3.50 8.93
CA ARG A 82 -4.43 2.28 8.83
C ARG A 82 -5.27 2.32 7.57
N VAL A 83 -5.30 1.19 6.87
CA VAL A 83 -6.05 1.06 5.62
C VAL A 83 -6.97 -0.15 5.74
N THR A 84 -8.27 0.06 5.51
CA THR A 84 -9.23 -1.05 5.43
C THR A 84 -9.33 -1.47 3.97
N LEU A 85 -8.94 -2.71 3.68
CA LEU A 85 -8.89 -3.21 2.30
C LEU A 85 -10.29 -3.44 1.76
N ALA A 86 -10.45 -3.24 0.46
CA ALA A 86 -11.70 -3.49 -0.24
C ALA A 86 -11.57 -4.71 -1.15
N THR A 87 -12.69 -5.14 -1.72
CA THR A 87 -12.68 -6.19 -2.74
C THR A 87 -12.14 -5.62 -4.04
N ARG A 88 -11.20 -6.33 -4.66
CA ARG A 88 -10.65 -5.92 -5.94
C ARG A 88 -11.76 -5.92 -7.00
N PRO A 89 -11.90 -4.84 -7.78
CA PRO A 89 -12.83 -4.84 -8.90
C PRO A 89 -12.44 -5.94 -9.90
N SER A 90 -13.41 -6.61 -10.43
CA SER A 90 -13.17 -7.66 -11.42
C SER A 90 -13.26 -7.13 -12.84
#